data_0e7632897e8f427611b015215408d246
#
_entry.id   0e7632897e8f427611b015215408d246
#
_cell.length_a   1.000
_cell.length_b   1.000
_cell.length_c   1.000
_cell.angle_alpha   90.00
_cell.angle_beta   90.00
_cell.angle_gamma   90.00
#
_symmetry.space_group_name_H-M   'P 1'
#
loop_
_entity.id
_entity.type
_entity.pdbx_description
1 polymer ?
#
loop_
_entity_poly.entity_id
_entity_poly.type
_entity_poly.pdbx_seq_one_letter_code
_entity_poly.pdbx_strand_id
1 'polypeptide(L)'
;LYSQKDFFKAEGRLVINGEEMLTDEDSAAIVDDHRGYYPRHAHYDWVTTMGKCNVDGEEKWLAFNLTRNQSIDQEKYNENILWLEGKTSILPPITFTRNPESKDFKDYSEWIVKDEHDMVNLKFKVYNMNPMIMHALVVNIDYYVAYGELEGYIRDEDGKKYVLDGMLGMGEDKTLLL
;
A
#
# COMPACT_ATOMS: atom_id res chain seq x y z
N LEU A 1 -17.45 -2.16 -9.33
CA LEU A 1 -16.44 -1.38 -8.62
C LEU A 1 -15.70 -0.47 -9.60
N TYR A 2 -15.58 0.78 -9.25
CA TYR A 2 -14.70 1.74 -9.89
C TYR A 2 -13.60 2.09 -8.86
N SER A 3 -12.36 2.14 -9.30
CA SER A 3 -11.23 2.59 -8.50
C SER A 3 -10.36 3.48 -9.36
N GLN A 4 -10.01 4.63 -8.85
CA GLN A 4 -9.05 5.56 -9.46
C GLN A 4 -8.02 5.94 -8.41
N LYS A 5 -6.76 5.86 -8.81
CA LYS A 5 -5.63 6.24 -7.96
C LYS A 5 -4.68 7.12 -8.76
N ASP A 6 -4.37 8.26 -8.20
CA ASP A 6 -3.50 9.24 -8.83
C ASP A 6 -2.43 9.70 -7.85
N PHE A 7 -1.18 9.78 -8.32
CA PHE A 7 -0.05 10.26 -7.57
C PHE A 7 0.30 11.70 -7.99
N PHE A 8 0.50 12.59 -7.01
CA PHE A 8 0.76 14.02 -7.21
C PHE A 8 1.88 14.53 -6.34
N LYS A 9 2.56 15.60 -6.78
CA LYS A 9 3.25 16.51 -5.87
C LYS A 9 2.21 17.28 -5.07
N ALA A 10 2.48 17.53 -3.79
CA ALA A 10 1.57 18.22 -2.90
C ALA A 10 2.11 19.59 -2.49
N GLU A 11 1.24 20.61 -2.58
CA GLU A 11 1.53 21.95 -2.07
C GLU A 11 0.42 22.40 -1.14
N GLY A 12 0.78 22.92 0.04
CA GLY A 12 -0.22 23.39 0.97
C GLY A 12 0.27 23.57 2.40
N ARG A 13 -0.69 23.66 3.28
CA ARG A 13 -0.50 23.83 4.72
C ARG A 13 -1.39 22.86 5.49
N LEU A 14 -0.82 22.12 6.41
CA LEU A 14 -1.52 21.27 7.34
C LEU A 14 -1.42 21.86 8.74
N VAL A 15 -2.48 21.78 9.52
CA VAL A 15 -2.45 22.10 10.96
C VAL A 15 -2.97 20.89 11.72
N ILE A 16 -2.11 20.28 12.52
CA ILE A 16 -2.43 19.10 13.33
C ILE A 16 -2.19 19.44 14.79
N ASN A 17 -3.21 19.34 15.63
CA ASN A 17 -3.15 19.68 17.06
C ASN A 17 -2.61 21.09 17.36
N GLY A 18 -2.79 22.05 16.45
CA GLY A 18 -2.29 23.42 16.57
C GLY A 18 -0.86 23.61 16.05
N GLU A 19 -0.18 22.56 15.63
CA GLU A 19 1.12 22.64 14.98
C GLU A 19 0.96 22.75 13.47
N GLU A 20 1.61 23.75 12.88
CA GLU A 20 1.59 23.99 11.45
C GLU A 20 2.72 23.23 10.76
N MET A 21 2.37 22.52 9.70
CA MET A 21 3.30 21.85 8.78
C MET A 21 3.10 22.44 7.38
N LEU A 22 4.17 22.97 6.80
CA LEU A 22 4.19 23.38 5.41
C LEU A 22 4.70 22.25 4.54
N THR A 23 4.17 22.16 3.34
CA THR A 23 4.74 21.28 2.32
C THR A 23 6.05 21.86 1.80
N ASP A 24 6.89 20.98 1.31
CA ASP A 24 8.17 21.27 0.67
C ASP A 24 8.28 20.54 -0.67
N GLU A 25 9.46 20.55 -1.29
CA GLU A 25 9.72 19.89 -2.57
C GLU A 25 9.66 18.36 -2.51
N ASP A 26 9.66 17.80 -1.29
CA ASP A 26 9.57 16.36 -1.03
C ASP A 26 8.16 15.92 -0.62
N SER A 27 7.20 16.81 -0.69
CA SER A 27 5.81 16.53 -0.33
C SER A 27 5.03 15.97 -1.49
N ALA A 28 4.33 14.85 -1.24
CA ALA A 28 3.52 14.15 -2.23
C ALA A 28 2.19 13.67 -1.64
N ALA A 29 1.28 13.29 -2.51
CA ALA A 29 -0.03 12.74 -2.15
C ALA A 29 -0.47 11.68 -3.15
N ILE A 30 -1.18 10.68 -2.65
CA ILE A 30 -1.97 9.75 -3.47
C ILE A 30 -3.44 10.06 -3.18
N VAL A 31 -4.21 10.27 -4.26
CA VAL A 31 -5.67 10.35 -4.18
C VAL A 31 -6.23 8.98 -4.57
N ASP A 32 -7.11 8.46 -3.73
CA ASP A 32 -7.75 7.17 -3.88
C ASP A 32 -9.27 7.36 -3.86
N ASP A 33 -9.93 7.20 -5.03
CA ASP A 33 -11.38 7.32 -5.18
C ASP A 33 -11.97 5.95 -5.53
N HIS A 34 -12.79 5.42 -4.62
CA HIS A 34 -13.50 4.17 -4.79
C HIS A 34 -15.00 4.37 -4.83
N ARG A 35 -15.65 3.75 -5.83
CA ARG A 35 -17.11 3.75 -5.97
C ARG A 35 -17.61 2.37 -6.36
N GLY A 36 -18.64 1.88 -5.69
CA GLY A 36 -19.24 0.60 -6.10
C GLY A 36 -20.11 -0.05 -5.05
N TYR A 37 -20.58 -1.22 -5.43
CA TYR A 37 -21.30 -2.11 -4.54
C TYR A 37 -20.33 -3.18 -4.05
N TYR A 38 -20.24 -3.32 -2.72
CA TYR A 38 -19.34 -4.26 -2.07
C TYR A 38 -20.11 -5.50 -1.61
N PRO A 39 -19.48 -6.68 -1.61
CA PRO A 39 -20.10 -7.87 -1.03
C PRO A 39 -20.31 -7.67 0.47
N ARG A 40 -21.32 -8.36 1.02
CA ARG A 40 -21.60 -8.33 2.45
C ARG A 40 -20.41 -8.78 3.31
N HIS A 41 -19.66 -9.75 2.83
CA HIS A 41 -18.41 -10.20 3.43
C HIS A 41 -17.25 -9.83 2.51
N ALA A 42 -16.34 -9.05 3.00
CA ALA A 42 -15.20 -8.55 2.25
C ALA A 42 -13.92 -8.64 3.08
N HIS A 43 -12.82 -8.93 2.40
CA HIS A 43 -11.48 -8.84 2.97
C HIS A 43 -10.55 -8.23 1.93
N TYR A 44 -9.70 -7.29 2.34
CA TYR A 44 -8.61 -6.81 1.52
C TYR A 44 -7.35 -6.56 2.35
N ASP A 45 -6.23 -6.67 1.66
CA ASP A 45 -4.92 -6.24 2.11
C ASP A 45 -4.44 -5.11 1.21
N TRP A 46 -3.75 -4.15 1.77
CA TRP A 46 -3.22 -3.02 1.04
C TRP A 46 -1.89 -2.55 1.62
N VAL A 47 -1.00 -2.08 0.74
CA VAL A 47 0.21 -1.36 1.12
C VAL A 47 0.53 -0.30 0.08
N THR A 48 0.97 0.85 0.53
CA THR A 48 1.37 1.97 -0.31
C THR A 48 2.59 2.67 0.25
N THR A 49 3.34 3.29 -0.64
CA THR A 49 4.40 4.24 -0.31
C THR A 49 4.47 5.33 -1.35
N MET A 50 5.04 6.46 -0.98
CA MET A 50 5.41 7.53 -1.89
C MET A 50 6.65 8.24 -1.35
N GLY A 51 7.59 8.57 -2.23
CA GLY A 51 8.81 9.24 -1.84
C GLY A 51 9.84 9.25 -2.95
N LYS A 52 11.03 9.71 -2.63
CA LYS A 52 12.17 9.63 -3.51
C LYS A 52 12.98 8.37 -3.23
N CYS A 53 13.48 7.76 -4.28
CA CYS A 53 14.42 6.64 -4.22
C CYS A 53 15.61 6.91 -5.14
N ASN A 54 16.74 6.28 -4.84
CA ASN A 54 17.91 6.35 -5.72
C ASN A 54 17.75 5.40 -6.90
N VAL A 55 17.82 5.94 -8.11
CA VAL A 55 17.77 5.20 -9.36
C VAL A 55 18.98 5.58 -10.19
N ASP A 56 19.94 4.65 -10.31
CA ASP A 56 21.18 4.84 -11.06
C ASP A 56 22.01 6.06 -10.60
N GLY A 57 21.98 6.39 -9.31
CA GLY A 57 22.69 7.51 -8.72
C GLY A 57 21.92 8.84 -8.70
N GLU A 58 20.70 8.87 -9.22
CA GLU A 58 19.81 10.03 -9.19
C GLU A 58 18.62 9.79 -8.27
N GLU A 59 18.20 10.80 -7.52
CA GLU A 59 16.94 10.76 -6.78
C GLU A 59 15.76 10.94 -7.72
N LYS A 60 14.81 9.98 -7.69
CA LYS A 60 13.59 10.01 -8.51
C LYS A 60 12.39 9.70 -7.67
N TRP A 61 11.26 10.31 -8.01
CA TRP A 61 9.99 9.99 -7.41
C TRP A 61 9.56 8.56 -7.74
N LEU A 62 9.19 7.84 -6.69
CA LEU A 62 8.57 6.53 -6.77
C LEU A 62 7.38 6.50 -5.82
N ALA A 63 6.26 5.98 -6.30
CA ALA A 63 5.13 5.63 -5.48
C ALA A 63 4.51 4.33 -5.99
N PHE A 64 3.83 3.60 -5.15
CA PHE A 64 3.04 2.46 -5.58
C PHE A 64 1.78 2.28 -4.75
N ASN A 65 0.82 1.62 -5.36
CA ASN A 65 -0.35 1.05 -4.71
C ASN A 65 -0.36 -0.46 -4.97
N LEU A 66 -0.38 -1.24 -3.91
CA LEU A 66 -0.43 -2.69 -3.97
C LEU A 66 -1.59 -3.18 -3.11
N THR A 67 -2.50 -3.94 -3.71
CA THR A 67 -3.66 -4.47 -2.99
C THR A 67 -4.03 -5.88 -3.45
N ARG A 68 -4.47 -6.69 -2.52
CA ARG A 68 -5.26 -7.87 -2.77
C ARG A 68 -6.70 -7.55 -2.40
N ASN A 69 -7.47 -7.16 -3.38
CA ASN A 69 -8.88 -6.75 -3.21
C ASN A 69 -9.86 -7.94 -3.37
N GLN A 70 -11.16 -7.65 -3.42
CA GLN A 70 -12.20 -8.67 -3.56
C GLN A 70 -12.52 -9.04 -5.02
N SER A 71 -11.69 -8.66 -5.97
CA SER A 71 -11.90 -9.02 -7.37
C SER A 71 -11.89 -10.54 -7.53
N ILE A 72 -12.86 -11.06 -8.28
CA ILE A 72 -12.95 -12.48 -8.62
C ILE A 72 -11.90 -12.91 -9.67
N ASP A 73 -11.33 -11.94 -10.36
CA ASP A 73 -10.29 -12.13 -11.38
C ASP A 73 -9.19 -11.09 -11.13
N GLN A 74 -8.22 -11.47 -10.31
CA GLN A 74 -7.11 -10.59 -9.91
C GLN A 74 -6.16 -10.28 -11.07
N GLU A 75 -6.03 -11.17 -12.05
CA GLU A 75 -5.20 -10.94 -13.23
C GLU A 75 -5.74 -9.79 -14.09
N LYS A 76 -7.04 -9.69 -14.16
CA LYS A 76 -7.70 -8.71 -15.01
C LYS A 76 -8.09 -7.42 -14.28
N TYR A 77 -8.44 -7.52 -12.99
CA TYR A 77 -9.06 -6.44 -12.22
C TYR A 77 -8.37 -6.21 -10.87
N ASN A 78 -7.04 -6.18 -10.85
CA ASN A 78 -6.30 -5.72 -9.70
C ASN A 78 -6.11 -4.18 -9.75
N GLU A 79 -5.59 -3.61 -8.66
CA GLU A 79 -5.34 -2.18 -8.52
C GLU A 79 -3.84 -1.90 -8.32
N ASN A 80 -2.99 -2.86 -8.73
CA ASN A 80 -1.56 -2.81 -8.47
C ASN A 80 -0.87 -1.93 -9.52
N ILE A 81 -0.22 -0.87 -9.06
CA ILE A 81 0.37 0.13 -9.92
C ILE A 81 1.64 0.69 -9.29
N LEU A 82 2.64 0.92 -10.13
CA LEU A 82 3.87 1.64 -9.81
C LEU A 82 3.90 2.95 -10.59
N TRP A 83 4.07 4.05 -9.89
CA TRP A 83 4.36 5.36 -10.47
C TRP A 83 5.86 5.65 -10.32
N LEU A 84 6.47 5.99 -11.41
CA LEU A 84 7.82 6.49 -11.50
C LEU A 84 7.77 7.88 -12.12
N GLU A 85 8.80 8.66 -11.96
CA GLU A 85 8.87 9.97 -12.60
C GLU A 85 8.70 9.84 -14.12
N GLY A 86 7.57 10.34 -14.64
CA GLY A 86 7.20 10.30 -16.05
C GLY A 86 6.76 8.94 -16.60
N LYS A 87 6.59 7.91 -15.76
CA LYS A 87 6.18 6.57 -16.19
C LYS A 87 5.25 5.92 -15.18
N THR A 88 4.30 5.14 -15.67
CA THR A 88 3.41 4.29 -14.88
C THR A 88 3.52 2.85 -15.36
N SER A 89 3.59 1.89 -14.45
CA SER A 89 3.61 0.46 -14.76
C SER A 89 2.50 -0.26 -14.00
N ILE A 90 1.74 -1.09 -14.72
CA ILE A 90 0.77 -2.01 -14.11
C ILE A 90 1.53 -3.21 -13.55
N LEU A 91 1.14 -3.63 -12.35
CA LEU A 91 1.77 -4.74 -11.65
C LEU A 91 0.84 -5.94 -11.57
N PRO A 92 1.40 -7.16 -11.45
CA PRO A 92 0.61 -8.39 -11.34
C PRO A 92 -0.15 -8.47 -10.01
N PRO A 93 -1.05 -9.47 -9.86
CA PRO A 93 -1.62 -9.84 -8.57
C PRO A 93 -0.54 -10.14 -7.53
N ILE A 94 -0.79 -9.74 -6.31
CA ILE A 94 0.14 -9.91 -5.19
C ILE A 94 -0.47 -10.69 -4.04
N THR A 95 0.41 -11.26 -3.22
CA THR A 95 0.08 -11.95 -1.98
C THR A 95 0.65 -11.21 -0.78
N PHE A 96 -0.07 -11.28 0.33
CA PHE A 96 0.35 -10.75 1.62
C PHE A 96 0.51 -11.89 2.62
N THR A 97 1.63 -11.92 3.33
CA THR A 97 1.86 -12.83 4.44
C THR A 97 2.35 -12.03 5.64
N ARG A 98 1.67 -12.18 6.78
CA ARG A 98 2.05 -11.53 8.04
C ARG A 98 3.03 -12.43 8.78
N ASN A 99 4.17 -11.91 9.18
CA ASN A 99 5.17 -12.64 9.95
C ASN A 99 5.21 -14.14 9.61
N PRO A 100 5.73 -14.54 8.43
CA PRO A 100 5.62 -15.92 7.93
C PRO A 100 6.23 -16.96 8.87
N GLU A 101 7.09 -16.55 9.80
CA GLU A 101 7.70 -17.41 10.81
C GLU A 101 6.95 -17.40 12.14
N SER A 102 5.99 -16.51 12.34
CA SER A 102 5.19 -16.44 13.55
C SER A 102 4.15 -17.55 13.60
N LYS A 103 3.95 -18.07 14.80
CA LYS A 103 2.83 -18.98 15.10
C LYS A 103 1.54 -18.25 15.47
N ASP A 104 1.64 -16.97 15.78
CA ASP A 104 0.49 -16.10 16.05
C ASP A 104 0.03 -15.45 14.75
N PHE A 105 -1.16 -15.83 14.27
CA PHE A 105 -1.74 -15.28 13.05
C PHE A 105 -2.08 -13.78 13.14
N LYS A 106 -2.06 -13.22 14.34
CA LYS A 106 -2.22 -11.77 14.59
C LYS A 106 -0.91 -11.02 14.79
N ASP A 107 0.22 -11.65 14.52
CA ASP A 107 1.50 -10.97 14.54
C ASP A 107 1.67 -10.15 13.26
N TYR A 108 1.42 -8.86 13.37
CA TYR A 108 1.49 -7.89 12.27
C TYR A 108 2.81 -7.12 12.22
N SER A 109 3.82 -7.49 12.98
CA SER A 109 5.09 -6.74 13.04
C SER A 109 5.89 -6.77 11.74
N GLU A 110 5.65 -7.77 10.89
CA GLU A 110 6.28 -7.88 9.59
C GLU A 110 5.30 -8.42 8.53
N TRP A 111 5.24 -7.76 7.37
CA TRP A 111 4.47 -8.24 6.23
C TRP A 111 5.40 -8.54 5.06
N ILE A 112 5.20 -9.67 4.41
CA ILE A 112 5.85 -10.02 3.15
C ILE A 112 4.84 -9.82 2.03
N VAL A 113 5.21 -9.00 1.04
CA VAL A 113 4.36 -8.66 -0.13
C VAL A 113 5.09 -9.10 -1.38
N LYS A 114 4.50 -10.05 -2.12
CA LYS A 114 5.13 -10.70 -3.28
C LYS A 114 4.13 -11.01 -4.37
N ASP A 115 4.63 -11.09 -5.59
CA ASP A 115 3.95 -11.68 -6.75
C ASP A 115 4.64 -12.98 -7.20
N GLU A 116 4.05 -13.65 -8.19
CA GLU A 116 4.58 -14.91 -8.78
C GLU A 116 5.57 -14.68 -9.94
N HIS A 117 5.70 -13.42 -10.42
CA HIS A 117 6.52 -13.07 -11.59
C HIS A 117 7.81 -12.35 -11.24
N ASP A 118 8.19 -12.28 -9.96
CA ASP A 118 9.39 -11.59 -9.47
C ASP A 118 9.40 -10.06 -9.77
N MET A 119 8.23 -9.46 -9.90
CA MET A 119 8.10 -8.02 -10.08
C MET A 119 8.02 -7.27 -8.74
N VAL A 120 7.48 -7.91 -7.70
CA VAL A 120 7.34 -7.36 -6.35
C VAL A 120 7.91 -8.32 -5.32
N ASN A 121 8.85 -7.86 -4.52
CA ASN A 121 9.38 -8.60 -3.39
C ASN A 121 9.73 -7.62 -2.28
N LEU A 122 8.76 -7.36 -1.41
CA LEU A 122 8.84 -6.35 -0.37
C LEU A 122 8.65 -6.97 1.01
N LYS A 123 9.34 -6.39 1.96
CA LYS A 123 9.14 -6.55 3.38
C LYS A 123 8.69 -5.23 3.97
N PHE A 124 7.54 -5.23 4.65
CA PHE A 124 7.03 -4.09 5.39
C PHE A 124 7.21 -4.34 6.88
N LYS A 125 8.08 -3.56 7.50
CA LYS A 125 8.34 -3.58 8.94
C LYS A 125 7.42 -2.59 9.63
N VAL A 126 6.48 -3.09 10.40
CA VAL A 126 5.46 -2.28 11.07
C VAL A 126 6.03 -1.66 12.35
N TYR A 127 6.00 -0.33 12.44
CA TYR A 127 6.41 0.43 13.62
C TYR A 127 5.24 0.79 14.52
N ASN A 128 4.09 1.05 13.92
CA ASN A 128 2.87 1.41 14.63
C ASN A 128 1.66 0.81 13.93
N MET A 129 0.70 0.38 14.71
CA MET A 129 -0.56 -0.17 14.22
C MET A 129 -1.73 0.39 15.02
N ASN A 130 -2.76 0.82 14.30
CA ASN A 130 -4.00 1.30 14.90
C ASN A 130 -5.15 0.34 14.52
N PRO A 131 -5.59 -0.53 15.45
CA PRO A 131 -6.72 -1.40 15.21
C PRO A 131 -8.04 -0.66 15.42
N MET A 132 -8.99 -0.87 14.51
CA MET A 132 -10.39 -0.51 14.67
C MET A 132 -11.22 -1.79 14.64
N ILE A 133 -11.67 -2.25 15.81
CA ILE A 133 -12.41 -3.47 15.97
C ILE A 133 -13.83 -3.13 16.40
N MET A 134 -14.82 -3.58 15.64
CA MET A 134 -16.22 -3.40 15.97
C MET A 134 -16.98 -4.71 15.67
N HIS A 135 -17.49 -5.34 16.72
CA HIS A 135 -18.30 -6.53 16.59
C HIS A 135 -19.70 -6.28 17.17
N ALA A 136 -20.71 -6.30 16.32
CA ALA A 136 -22.11 -6.14 16.69
C ALA A 136 -22.95 -7.28 16.08
N LEU A 137 -24.25 -7.35 16.41
CA LEU A 137 -25.12 -8.47 16.02
C LEU A 137 -25.08 -8.82 14.52
N VAL A 138 -24.94 -7.84 13.64
CA VAL A 138 -25.00 -8.01 12.18
C VAL A 138 -23.82 -7.37 11.45
N VAL A 139 -22.94 -6.69 12.16
CA VAL A 139 -21.79 -5.98 11.60
C VAL A 139 -20.53 -6.40 12.36
N ASN A 140 -19.53 -6.89 11.66
CA ASN A 140 -18.20 -7.12 12.21
C ASN A 140 -17.17 -6.43 11.35
N ILE A 141 -16.30 -5.67 11.98
CA ILE A 141 -15.18 -4.97 11.33
C ILE A 141 -13.92 -5.29 12.12
N ASP A 142 -12.96 -5.92 11.46
CA ASP A 142 -11.58 -6.04 11.91
C ASP A 142 -10.73 -5.25 10.91
N TYR A 143 -10.26 -4.07 11.33
CA TYR A 143 -9.49 -3.18 10.47
C TYR A 143 -8.22 -2.73 11.19
N TYR A 144 -7.09 -2.99 10.56
CA TYR A 144 -5.76 -2.69 11.06
C TYR A 144 -5.07 -1.74 10.08
N VAL A 145 -4.71 -0.56 10.55
CA VAL A 145 -3.90 0.40 9.80
C VAL A 145 -2.50 0.40 10.38
N ALA A 146 -1.53 0.12 9.55
CA ALA A 146 -0.13 0.02 9.91
C ALA A 146 0.73 1.10 9.25
N TYR A 147 1.72 1.59 9.99
CA TYR A 147 2.76 2.48 9.48
C TYR A 147 4.13 1.84 9.74
N GLY A 148 5.06 1.99 8.80
CA GLY A 148 6.36 1.38 8.93
C GLY A 148 7.28 1.67 7.76
N GLU A 149 8.30 0.85 7.62
CA GLU A 149 9.29 0.91 6.56
C GLU A 149 9.15 -0.24 5.57
N LEU A 150 9.42 0.06 4.32
CA LEU A 150 9.46 -0.88 3.21
C LEU A 150 10.91 -1.11 2.77
N GLU A 151 11.28 -2.37 2.71
CA GLU A 151 12.55 -2.86 2.18
C GLU A 151 12.29 -3.86 1.05
N GLY A 152 13.26 -4.02 0.15
CA GLY A 152 13.17 -4.97 -0.95
C GLY A 152 13.20 -4.33 -2.31
N TYR A 153 12.37 -4.78 -3.24
CA TYR A 153 12.35 -4.21 -4.58
C TYR A 153 11.01 -4.36 -5.27
N ILE A 154 10.85 -3.50 -6.27
CA ILE A 154 9.78 -3.54 -7.25
C ILE A 154 10.39 -3.38 -8.65
N ARG A 155 9.79 -3.99 -9.67
CA ARG A 155 10.19 -3.83 -11.08
C ARG A 155 9.09 -3.14 -11.87
N ASP A 156 9.51 -2.38 -12.88
CA ASP A 156 8.58 -1.85 -13.88
C ASP A 156 8.29 -2.90 -14.98
N GLU A 157 7.41 -2.56 -15.91
CA GLU A 157 7.03 -3.43 -17.03
C GLU A 157 8.18 -3.75 -18.00
N ASP A 158 9.27 -2.97 -17.99
CA ASP A 158 10.49 -3.24 -18.75
C ASP A 158 11.47 -4.15 -17.97
N GLY A 159 11.10 -4.56 -16.75
CA GLY A 159 11.90 -5.40 -15.86
C GLY A 159 12.99 -4.66 -15.10
N LYS A 160 13.07 -3.32 -15.20
CA LYS A 160 14.04 -2.53 -14.44
C LYS A 160 13.69 -2.58 -12.97
N LYS A 161 14.70 -2.86 -12.14
CA LYS A 161 14.58 -3.06 -10.70
C LYS A 161 14.81 -1.74 -9.95
N TYR A 162 13.90 -1.43 -9.02
CA TYR A 162 13.98 -0.31 -8.09
C TYR A 162 14.07 -0.88 -6.67
N VAL A 163 15.13 -0.55 -5.97
CA VAL A 163 15.38 -1.03 -4.61
C VAL A 163 14.81 -0.01 -3.63
N LEU A 164 14.03 -0.51 -2.68
CA LEU A 164 13.53 0.25 -1.54
C LEU A 164 14.41 -0.08 -0.33
N ASP A 165 14.87 0.96 0.34
CA ASP A 165 15.71 0.84 1.54
C ASP A 165 15.19 1.83 2.60
N GLY A 166 14.26 1.36 3.42
CA GLY A 166 13.67 2.16 4.50
C GLY A 166 12.66 3.21 4.03
N MET A 167 11.97 3.02 2.90
CA MET A 167 10.89 3.93 2.50
C MET A 167 9.71 3.83 3.44
N LEU A 168 9.25 4.96 3.97
CA LEU A 168 8.06 5.02 4.81
C LEU A 168 6.82 4.63 4.01
N GLY A 169 5.96 3.82 4.62
CA GLY A 169 4.74 3.35 4.00
C GLY A 169 3.60 3.14 4.99
N MET A 170 2.44 2.91 4.41
CA MET A 170 1.21 2.58 5.12
C MET A 170 0.66 1.27 4.58
N GLY A 171 0.07 0.47 5.47
CA GLY A 171 -0.60 -0.77 5.09
C GLY A 171 -1.92 -0.95 5.81
N GLU A 172 -2.81 -1.70 5.20
CA GLU A 172 -4.12 -2.04 5.75
C GLU A 172 -4.41 -3.52 5.61
N ASP A 173 -5.03 -4.08 6.65
CA ASP A 173 -5.69 -5.38 6.65
C ASP A 173 -7.10 -5.17 7.16
N LYS A 174 -8.09 -5.44 6.31
CA LYS A 174 -9.48 -5.22 6.68
C LYS A 174 -10.37 -6.39 6.33
N THR A 175 -11.03 -6.91 7.34
CA THR A 175 -12.14 -7.84 7.19
C THR A 175 -13.43 -7.16 7.61
N LEU A 176 -14.45 -7.31 6.79
CA LEU A 176 -15.74 -6.65 6.95
C LEU A 176 -16.87 -7.66 6.74
N LEU A 177 -17.84 -7.66 7.65
CA LEU A 177 -19.15 -8.30 7.51
C LEU A 177 -20.22 -7.24 7.81
N LEU A 178 -21.11 -6.97 6.81
CA LEU A 178 -22.23 -6.03 6.89
C LEU A 178 -23.58 -6.74 6.84
#